data_449a391b71222591bf7ccc3365d54818
#
_entry.id   449a391b71222591bf7ccc3365d54818
#
_cell.length_a   1.000
_cell.length_b   1.000
_cell.length_c   1.000
_cell.angle_alpha   90.00
_cell.angle_beta   90.00
_cell.angle_gamma   90.00
#
_symmetry.space_group_name_H-M   'P 1'
#
loop_
_entity.id
_entity.type
_entity.pdbx_description
1 polymer ?
#
loop_
_entity_poly.entity_id
_entity_poly.type
_entity_poly.pdbx_seq_one_letter_code
_entity_poly.pdbx_strand_id
1 'polypeptide(L)'
;MSSYCYIVEHFPNLWFIENNESYRGFIADYKNPDKHHAGFYNYYVKGAGHLGADFYNYKEGLPKLGDTPTLLYMLDGNPAIPERESWGGSFVKISHSSRVIFNRPTTVQDTIQRDGIIEWHFRGPRLAKGNYPTVKAKWSSGADNEIGFLTVDKQKWPVYYLGKGHYMCRYATYKCGVINYKIEADIKGFPQQSGEFYVDNVFPGKFHPTDYVVGPTWWSDCTDSALYSAREHRQGAETVAKWRNQVMEDWGKRCSWLRQ
;
A
#
# COMPACT_ATOMS: atom_id res chain seq x y z
N MET A 1 -6.47 2.01 -5.28
CA MET A 1 -5.77 1.36 -6.40
C MET A 1 -6.02 2.06 -7.74
N SER A 2 -7.25 2.33 -8.13
CA SER A 2 -7.56 3.06 -9.37
C SER A 2 -6.90 4.45 -9.43
N SER A 3 -6.87 5.17 -8.30
CA SER A 3 -6.23 6.49 -8.23
C SER A 3 -4.71 6.42 -8.47
N TYR A 4 -4.02 5.44 -7.88
CA TYR A 4 -2.59 5.25 -8.11
C TYR A 4 -2.28 4.94 -9.57
N CYS A 5 -2.98 3.96 -10.16
CA CYS A 5 -2.79 3.62 -11.58
C CYS A 5 -3.05 4.83 -12.48
N TYR A 6 -4.09 5.61 -12.20
CA TYR A 6 -4.38 6.82 -12.93
C TYR A 6 -3.26 7.87 -12.83
N ILE A 7 -2.74 8.09 -11.61
CA ILE A 7 -1.65 9.05 -11.39
C ILE A 7 -0.40 8.65 -12.17
N VAL A 8 0.03 7.40 -12.04
CA VAL A 8 1.27 6.95 -12.67
C VAL A 8 1.16 6.90 -14.20
N GLU A 9 -0.03 6.60 -14.74
CA GLU A 9 -0.28 6.57 -16.18
C GLU A 9 -0.37 7.96 -16.80
N HIS A 10 -0.91 8.95 -16.09
CA HIS A 10 -1.20 10.28 -16.66
C HIS A 10 -0.24 11.37 -16.19
N PHE A 11 0.43 11.18 -15.06
CA PHE A 11 1.31 12.16 -14.44
C PHE A 11 2.68 11.57 -14.05
N PRO A 12 3.39 10.87 -14.95
CA PRO A 12 4.63 10.17 -14.62
C PRO A 12 5.75 11.12 -14.15
N ASN A 13 5.66 12.40 -14.47
CA ASN A 13 6.62 13.45 -14.07
C ASN A 13 6.22 14.20 -12.80
N LEU A 14 5.19 13.75 -12.10
CA LEU A 14 4.83 14.32 -10.81
C LEU A 14 5.99 14.13 -9.81
N TRP A 15 6.21 15.12 -8.92
CA TRP A 15 7.05 14.90 -7.77
C TRP A 15 6.29 13.98 -6.79
N PHE A 16 6.81 12.77 -6.57
CA PHE A 16 6.09 11.73 -5.86
C PHE A 16 7.01 10.86 -5.00
N ILE A 17 6.62 10.63 -3.76
CA ILE A 17 7.25 9.65 -2.87
C ILE A 17 6.25 8.53 -2.60
N GLU A 18 6.62 7.31 -2.96
CA GLU A 18 5.89 6.09 -2.60
C GLU A 18 6.42 5.56 -1.26
N ASN A 19 5.76 5.92 -0.17
CA ASN A 19 6.05 5.35 1.14
C ASN A 19 5.16 4.12 1.35
N ASN A 20 5.55 2.99 0.77
CA ASN A 20 4.75 1.77 0.74
C ASN A 20 4.93 0.93 2.00
N GLU A 21 6.16 0.83 2.51
CA GLU A 21 6.52 -0.05 3.63
C GLU A 21 7.31 0.65 4.74
N SER A 22 8.08 1.70 4.44
CA SER A 22 8.93 2.37 5.44
C SER A 22 8.13 2.97 6.59
N TYR A 23 6.89 3.41 6.35
CA TYR A 23 5.98 3.88 7.42
C TYR A 23 5.78 2.83 8.52
N ARG A 24 5.95 1.55 8.22
CA ARG A 24 5.88 0.46 9.19
C ARG A 24 6.97 0.54 10.25
N GLY A 25 8.08 1.21 9.98
CA GLY A 25 9.12 1.47 10.95
C GLY A 25 8.62 2.18 12.20
N PHE A 26 7.58 3.01 12.08
CA PHE A 26 6.97 3.69 13.22
C PHE A 26 6.04 2.78 14.05
N ILE A 27 5.47 1.73 13.44
CA ILE A 27 4.50 0.82 14.08
C ILE A 27 4.98 -0.61 14.22
N ALA A 28 6.19 -0.95 13.75
CA ALA A 28 6.68 -2.33 13.71
C ALA A 28 6.65 -3.06 15.07
N ASP A 29 6.78 -2.33 16.17
CA ASP A 29 6.77 -2.87 17.52
C ASP A 29 5.45 -2.62 18.28
N TYR A 30 4.40 -2.18 17.60
CA TYR A 30 3.16 -1.86 18.30
C TYR A 30 2.51 -3.09 19.00
N LYS A 31 2.89 -4.30 18.64
CA LYS A 31 2.46 -5.53 19.34
C LYS A 31 3.03 -5.66 20.74
N ASN A 32 3.98 -4.78 21.12
CA ASN A 32 4.47 -4.64 22.47
C ASN A 32 4.19 -3.21 22.97
N PRO A 33 2.91 -2.82 23.11
CA PRO A 33 2.51 -1.47 23.44
C PRO A 33 3.09 -0.98 24.78
N ASP A 34 3.37 -1.90 25.70
CA ASP A 34 3.82 -1.55 27.03
C ASP A 34 5.21 -0.91 27.07
N LYS A 35 6.05 -1.18 26.08
CA LYS A 35 7.42 -0.64 26.05
C LYS A 35 7.56 0.73 25.40
N HIS A 36 6.74 1.05 24.41
CA HIS A 36 6.97 2.24 23.57
C HIS A 36 5.79 3.18 23.46
N HIS A 37 4.56 2.71 23.64
CA HIS A 37 3.36 3.54 23.46
C HIS A 37 2.58 3.78 24.75
N ALA A 38 2.41 2.78 25.60
CA ALA A 38 1.65 2.96 26.85
C ALA A 38 2.31 3.96 27.78
N GLY A 39 3.62 3.90 27.94
CA GLY A 39 4.39 4.88 28.73
C GLY A 39 4.22 6.30 28.18
N PHE A 40 4.34 6.48 26.89
CA PHE A 40 4.15 7.77 26.25
C PHE A 40 2.73 8.31 26.46
N TYR A 41 1.69 7.51 26.15
CA TYR A 41 0.30 7.95 26.31
C TYR A 41 -0.08 8.20 27.76
N ASN A 42 0.35 7.37 28.70
CA ASN A 42 0.09 7.59 30.12
C ASN A 42 0.78 8.85 30.66
N TYR A 43 2.01 9.10 30.23
CA TYR A 43 2.82 10.19 30.78
C TYR A 43 2.56 11.53 30.10
N TYR A 44 2.48 11.57 28.76
CA TYR A 44 2.39 12.83 28.03
C TYR A 44 0.97 13.16 27.57
N VAL A 45 0.21 12.17 27.11
CA VAL A 45 -1.08 12.41 26.45
C VAL A 45 -2.22 12.49 27.46
N LYS A 46 -2.33 11.56 28.39
CA LYS A 46 -3.42 11.49 29.36
C LYS A 46 -3.61 12.78 30.19
N GLY A 47 -2.52 13.44 30.50
CA GLY A 47 -2.54 14.70 31.26
C GLY A 47 -2.63 15.97 30.39
N ALA A 48 -2.85 15.86 29.09
CA ALA A 48 -2.83 16.97 28.16
C ALA A 48 -4.24 17.58 27.92
N GLY A 49 -4.99 17.88 28.99
CA GLY A 49 -6.31 18.50 28.92
C GLY A 49 -7.39 17.59 28.31
N HIS A 50 -8.48 18.19 27.83
CA HIS A 50 -9.61 17.46 27.25
C HIS A 50 -9.22 16.65 26.03
N LEU A 51 -8.43 17.19 25.10
CA LEU A 51 -8.01 16.48 23.90
C LEU A 51 -7.14 15.27 24.24
N GLY A 52 -6.27 15.38 25.23
CA GLY A 52 -5.48 14.25 25.70
C GLY A 52 -6.32 13.17 26.37
N ALA A 53 -7.31 13.54 27.15
CA ALA A 53 -8.25 12.61 27.79
C ALA A 53 -9.09 11.86 26.75
N ASP A 54 -9.62 12.54 25.74
CA ASP A 54 -10.41 11.94 24.67
C ASP A 54 -9.57 10.95 23.87
N PHE A 55 -8.35 11.32 23.52
CA PHE A 55 -7.41 10.49 22.78
C PHE A 55 -7.03 9.23 23.56
N TYR A 56 -6.81 9.35 24.86
CA TYR A 56 -6.50 8.23 25.75
C TYR A 56 -7.67 7.26 25.93
N ASN A 57 -8.88 7.77 25.96
CA ASN A 57 -10.10 6.98 26.17
C ASN A 57 -10.64 6.33 24.88
N TYR A 58 -9.93 6.40 23.78
CA TYR A 58 -10.35 5.80 22.51
C TYR A 58 -10.59 4.29 22.68
N LYS A 59 -11.83 3.85 22.43
CA LYS A 59 -12.33 2.50 22.75
C LYS A 59 -11.62 1.37 21.97
N GLU A 60 -11.00 1.68 20.85
CA GLU A 60 -10.32 0.70 19.98
C GLU A 60 -8.85 0.48 20.33
N GLY A 61 -8.40 1.01 21.45
CA GLY A 61 -7.02 0.93 21.91
C GLY A 61 -6.16 2.12 21.48
N LEU A 62 -4.87 2.06 21.75
CA LEU A 62 -3.95 3.14 21.42
C LEU A 62 -3.93 3.41 19.92
N PRO A 63 -3.98 4.67 19.48
CA PRO A 63 -3.93 5.02 18.06
C PRO A 63 -2.68 4.45 17.38
N LYS A 64 -2.89 3.90 16.21
CA LYS A 64 -1.80 3.45 15.35
C LYS A 64 -1.24 4.66 14.62
N LEU A 65 0.02 4.95 14.85
CA LEU A 65 0.71 6.10 14.25
C LEU A 65 1.27 5.78 12.84
N GLY A 66 0.60 4.89 12.10
CA GLY A 66 1.07 4.40 10.80
C GLY A 66 1.25 5.49 9.74
N ASP A 67 0.34 6.45 9.70
CA ASP A 67 0.40 7.55 8.71
C ASP A 67 1.30 8.71 9.17
N THR A 68 1.82 8.63 10.40
CA THR A 68 2.67 9.68 11.00
C THR A 68 3.93 9.98 10.18
N PRO A 69 4.64 9.01 9.56
CA PRO A 69 5.82 9.32 8.77
C PRO A 69 5.60 10.31 7.63
N THR A 70 4.41 10.33 7.03
CA THR A 70 4.08 11.36 6.01
C THR A 70 4.13 12.77 6.61
N LEU A 71 3.52 12.97 7.78
CA LEU A 71 3.60 14.24 8.50
C LEU A 71 5.03 14.55 8.96
N LEU A 72 5.75 13.55 9.46
CA LEU A 72 7.14 13.72 9.90
C LEU A 72 8.06 14.14 8.76
N TYR A 73 7.83 13.59 7.56
CA TYR A 73 8.56 14.02 6.37
C TYR A 73 8.28 15.49 6.02
N MET A 74 7.04 15.95 6.19
CA MET A 74 6.71 17.38 5.99
C MET A 74 7.36 18.30 7.02
N LEU A 75 7.68 17.81 8.22
CA LEU A 75 8.32 18.59 9.29
C LEU A 75 9.84 18.67 9.17
N ASP A 76 10.49 17.59 8.74
CA ASP A 76 11.94 17.43 8.79
C ASP A 76 12.56 16.98 7.46
N GLY A 77 11.75 16.49 6.51
CA GLY A 77 12.21 16.06 5.17
C GLY A 77 12.62 17.22 4.27
N ASN A 78 13.45 16.92 3.29
CA ASN A 78 13.84 17.87 2.25
C ASN A 78 13.27 17.44 0.89
N PRO A 79 12.26 18.14 0.35
CA PRO A 79 11.65 17.76 -0.93
C PRO A 79 12.60 17.89 -2.13
N ALA A 80 13.69 18.62 -2.02
CA ALA A 80 14.71 18.68 -3.08
C ALA A 80 15.67 17.48 -3.04
N ILE A 81 15.80 16.82 -1.90
CA ILE A 81 16.72 15.68 -1.68
C ILE A 81 16.00 14.61 -0.83
N PRO A 82 15.03 13.87 -1.40
CA PRO A 82 14.30 12.83 -0.66
C PRO A 82 15.17 11.68 -0.16
N GLU A 83 16.35 11.52 -0.71
CA GLU A 83 17.36 10.54 -0.28
C GLU A 83 17.98 10.89 1.08
N ARG A 84 17.89 12.17 1.49
CA ARG A 84 18.38 12.61 2.79
C ARG A 84 17.57 11.98 3.91
N GLU A 85 18.26 11.59 4.98
CA GLU A 85 17.62 11.13 6.21
C GLU A 85 16.68 12.18 6.80
N SER A 86 15.51 11.73 7.23
CA SER A 86 14.52 12.54 7.93
C SER A 86 13.71 11.68 8.90
N TRP A 87 12.94 12.31 9.76
CA TRP A 87 12.02 11.60 10.65
C TRP A 87 10.97 10.78 9.89
N GLY A 88 10.62 11.20 8.68
CA GLY A 88 9.70 10.48 7.80
C GLY A 88 10.33 9.36 6.98
N GLY A 89 11.64 9.17 7.10
CA GLY A 89 12.42 8.19 6.37
C GLY A 89 13.39 8.80 5.36
N SER A 90 14.05 7.94 4.62
CA SER A 90 14.84 8.29 3.43
C SER A 90 14.44 7.38 2.29
N PHE A 91 14.45 7.93 1.06
CA PHE A 91 13.88 7.28 -0.11
C PHE A 91 14.92 7.15 -1.21
N VAL A 92 14.72 6.22 -2.12
CA VAL A 92 15.58 6.05 -3.29
C VAL A 92 14.83 6.41 -4.56
N LYS A 93 15.55 6.99 -5.51
CA LYS A 93 14.99 7.31 -6.82
C LYS A 93 14.66 6.05 -7.57
N ILE A 94 13.48 6.00 -8.18
CA ILE A 94 13.05 4.89 -9.04
C ILE A 94 12.77 5.38 -10.45
N SER A 95 12.86 4.49 -11.44
CA SER A 95 12.56 4.76 -12.85
C SER A 95 11.32 4.03 -13.33
N HIS A 96 10.78 3.14 -12.52
CA HIS A 96 9.60 2.35 -12.83
C HIS A 96 8.86 1.96 -11.54
N SER A 97 7.58 1.67 -11.68
CA SER A 97 6.74 1.09 -10.64
C SER A 97 6.24 -0.28 -11.10
N SER A 98 6.37 -1.27 -10.23
CA SER A 98 6.18 -2.67 -10.59
C SER A 98 4.74 -2.97 -11.02
N ARG A 99 4.59 -3.49 -12.24
CA ARG A 99 3.33 -3.95 -12.81
C ARG A 99 3.54 -5.17 -13.71
N VAL A 100 2.77 -6.22 -13.50
CA VAL A 100 2.79 -7.40 -14.36
C VAL A 100 1.41 -7.67 -14.91
N ILE A 101 1.32 -7.95 -16.21
CA ILE A 101 0.07 -8.26 -16.92
C ILE A 101 0.10 -9.70 -17.42
N PHE A 102 -0.92 -10.47 -17.09
CA PHE A 102 -1.11 -11.83 -17.55
C PHE A 102 -2.37 -11.95 -18.41
N ASN A 103 -2.29 -12.76 -19.45
CA ASN A 103 -3.45 -13.16 -20.30
C ASN A 103 -3.83 -14.62 -20.13
N ARG A 104 -3.33 -15.26 -19.08
CA ARG A 104 -3.54 -16.65 -18.69
C ARG A 104 -3.64 -16.77 -17.16
N PRO A 105 -4.13 -17.88 -16.62
CA PRO A 105 -3.93 -18.21 -15.22
C PRO A 105 -2.45 -18.26 -14.86
N THR A 106 -2.12 -17.81 -13.66
CA THR A 106 -0.75 -17.78 -13.15
C THR A 106 -0.45 -18.97 -12.26
N THR A 107 0.83 -19.24 -12.06
CA THR A 107 1.39 -20.28 -11.19
C THR A 107 2.40 -19.67 -10.23
N VAL A 108 2.91 -20.44 -9.29
CA VAL A 108 3.97 -20.01 -8.35
C VAL A 108 5.27 -19.54 -9.02
N GLN A 109 5.45 -19.82 -10.31
CA GLN A 109 6.59 -19.34 -11.10
C GLN A 109 6.42 -17.90 -11.56
N ASP A 110 5.19 -17.40 -11.55
CA ASP A 110 4.88 -16.01 -11.92
C ASP A 110 5.09 -15.12 -10.69
N THR A 111 6.01 -14.19 -10.80
CA THR A 111 6.43 -13.34 -9.69
C THR A 111 6.03 -11.90 -9.92
N ILE A 112 5.58 -11.24 -8.87
CA ILE A 112 5.34 -9.80 -8.78
C ILE A 112 5.98 -9.27 -7.50
N GLN A 113 6.40 -8.03 -7.52
CA GLN A 113 6.96 -7.38 -6.34
C GLN A 113 5.85 -7.02 -5.34
N ARG A 114 6.16 -7.04 -4.04
CA ARG A 114 5.30 -6.48 -3.01
C ARG A 114 5.00 -5.02 -3.35
N ASP A 115 3.78 -4.58 -3.06
CA ASP A 115 3.25 -3.26 -3.44
C ASP A 115 3.12 -3.02 -4.95
N GLY A 116 3.52 -3.99 -5.77
CA GLY A 116 3.31 -3.97 -7.21
C GLY A 116 1.86 -4.28 -7.62
N ILE A 117 1.55 -4.01 -8.86
CA ILE A 117 0.24 -4.24 -9.48
C ILE A 117 0.28 -5.49 -10.34
N ILE A 118 -0.56 -6.46 -10.04
CA ILE A 118 -0.81 -7.60 -10.93
C ILE A 118 -2.16 -7.42 -11.63
N GLU A 119 -2.18 -7.64 -12.94
CA GLU A 119 -3.39 -7.56 -13.75
C GLU A 119 -3.58 -8.86 -14.55
N TRP A 120 -4.83 -9.29 -14.65
CA TRP A 120 -5.22 -10.35 -15.57
C TRP A 120 -6.13 -9.77 -16.64
N HIS A 121 -5.77 -9.97 -17.91
CA HIS A 121 -6.54 -9.62 -19.09
C HIS A 121 -6.96 -10.90 -19.81
N PHE A 122 -8.23 -11.07 -20.08
CA PHE A 122 -8.74 -12.28 -20.71
C PHE A 122 -9.95 -12.03 -21.61
N ARG A 123 -10.29 -13.02 -22.43
CA ARG A 123 -11.42 -12.98 -23.34
C ARG A 123 -12.55 -13.83 -22.83
N GLY A 124 -13.80 -13.39 -23.10
CA GLY A 124 -15.01 -14.07 -22.71
C GLY A 124 -16.20 -13.58 -23.53
N PRO A 125 -17.45 -13.86 -23.10
CA PRO A 125 -18.65 -13.47 -23.80
C PRO A 125 -18.73 -11.97 -24.08
N ARG A 126 -19.33 -11.59 -25.19
CA ARG A 126 -19.67 -10.20 -25.46
C ARG A 126 -20.95 -9.84 -24.71
N LEU A 127 -20.92 -8.80 -23.93
CA LEU A 127 -22.08 -8.28 -23.22
C LEU A 127 -22.68 -7.09 -24.00
N ALA A 128 -24.01 -7.03 -24.04
CA ALA A 128 -24.72 -5.88 -24.59
C ALA A 128 -24.58 -4.67 -23.66
N LYS A 129 -24.41 -3.49 -24.25
CA LYS A 129 -24.30 -2.24 -23.47
C LYS A 129 -25.56 -2.01 -22.64
N GLY A 130 -25.37 -1.69 -21.36
CA GLY A 130 -26.48 -1.43 -20.42
C GLY A 130 -27.12 -2.69 -19.84
N ASN A 131 -26.63 -3.88 -20.19
CA ASN A 131 -27.15 -5.15 -19.68
C ASN A 131 -26.03 -5.93 -18.94
N TYR A 132 -25.32 -5.22 -18.06
CA TYR A 132 -24.25 -5.81 -17.25
C TYR A 132 -24.80 -6.28 -15.91
N PRO A 133 -24.43 -7.47 -15.43
CA PRO A 133 -24.78 -7.86 -14.06
C PRO A 133 -24.12 -6.89 -13.07
N THR A 134 -24.90 -6.31 -12.18
CA THR A 134 -24.39 -5.44 -11.14
C THR A 134 -23.85 -6.28 -9.99
N VAL A 135 -22.56 -6.14 -9.71
CA VAL A 135 -21.89 -6.78 -8.57
C VAL A 135 -21.27 -5.72 -7.68
N LYS A 136 -21.28 -5.97 -6.38
CA LYS A 136 -20.62 -5.08 -5.39
C LYS A 136 -19.51 -5.85 -4.71
N ALA A 137 -18.27 -5.46 -4.97
CA ALA A 137 -17.10 -5.91 -4.22
C ALA A 137 -16.73 -4.90 -3.13
N LYS A 138 -15.95 -5.31 -2.14
CA LYS A 138 -15.48 -4.42 -1.05
C LYS A 138 -14.78 -3.17 -1.59
N TRP A 139 -14.08 -3.30 -2.70
CA TRP A 139 -13.32 -2.24 -3.36
C TRP A 139 -13.94 -1.82 -4.69
N SER A 140 -15.27 -1.97 -4.81
CA SER A 140 -16.01 -1.49 -5.97
C SER A 140 -15.87 0.03 -6.08
N SER A 141 -15.65 0.50 -7.30
CA SER A 141 -15.71 1.92 -7.67
C SER A 141 -17.15 2.38 -7.91
N GLY A 142 -18.10 1.45 -7.98
CA GLY A 142 -19.46 1.71 -8.41
C GLY A 142 -19.60 1.91 -9.91
N ALA A 143 -18.58 1.56 -10.70
CA ALA A 143 -18.65 1.66 -12.16
C ALA A 143 -19.60 0.59 -12.74
N ASP A 144 -20.38 0.98 -13.74
CA ASP A 144 -21.40 0.11 -14.36
C ASP A 144 -20.82 -1.14 -15.02
N ASN A 145 -19.53 -1.14 -15.32
CA ASN A 145 -18.85 -2.25 -15.97
C ASN A 145 -18.16 -3.23 -15.01
N GLU A 146 -18.40 -3.14 -13.71
CA GLU A 146 -17.98 -4.13 -12.73
C GLU A 146 -18.93 -5.32 -12.80
N ILE A 147 -18.41 -6.51 -13.20
CA ILE A 147 -19.26 -7.64 -13.61
C ILE A 147 -18.95 -8.96 -12.87
N GLY A 148 -17.98 -8.99 -12.01
CA GLY A 148 -17.55 -10.19 -11.30
C GLY A 148 -16.56 -9.89 -10.21
N PHE A 149 -15.94 -10.95 -9.67
CA PHE A 149 -15.01 -10.86 -8.55
C PHE A 149 -13.68 -11.54 -8.85
N LEU A 150 -12.61 -10.84 -8.49
CA LEU A 150 -11.32 -11.42 -8.18
C LEU A 150 -11.26 -11.61 -6.66
N THR A 151 -11.16 -12.84 -6.18
CA THR A 151 -11.01 -13.15 -4.76
C THR A 151 -9.54 -13.45 -4.46
N VAL A 152 -8.94 -12.69 -3.56
CA VAL A 152 -7.59 -12.89 -3.03
C VAL A 152 -7.64 -12.76 -1.51
N ASP A 153 -7.07 -13.69 -0.75
CA ASP A 153 -7.06 -13.62 0.72
C ASP A 153 -8.44 -13.35 1.34
N LYS A 154 -9.50 -13.96 0.83
CA LYS A 154 -10.89 -13.73 1.24
C LYS A 154 -11.44 -12.32 0.95
N GLN A 155 -10.67 -11.48 0.27
CA GLN A 155 -11.11 -10.17 -0.18
C GLN A 155 -11.60 -10.26 -1.63
N LYS A 156 -12.67 -9.52 -1.94
CA LYS A 156 -13.24 -9.47 -3.29
C LYS A 156 -12.92 -8.14 -3.93
N TRP A 157 -12.34 -8.19 -5.11
CA TRP A 157 -11.98 -7.09 -5.98
C TRP A 157 -12.81 -7.14 -7.25
N PRO A 158 -13.10 -6.02 -7.91
CA PRO A 158 -13.93 -6.03 -9.10
C PRO A 158 -13.22 -6.65 -10.31
N VAL A 159 -14.00 -7.36 -11.14
CA VAL A 159 -13.67 -7.69 -12.51
C VAL A 159 -14.41 -6.73 -13.43
N TYR A 160 -13.70 -6.10 -14.34
CA TYR A 160 -14.22 -5.10 -15.26
C TYR A 160 -14.44 -5.69 -16.65
N TYR A 161 -15.56 -5.33 -17.29
CA TYR A 161 -15.78 -5.54 -18.71
C TYR A 161 -15.34 -4.31 -19.49
N LEU A 162 -14.34 -4.45 -20.35
CA LEU A 162 -13.75 -3.38 -21.15
C LEU A 162 -14.35 -3.28 -22.57
N GLY A 163 -15.40 -4.04 -22.86
CA GLY A 163 -16.02 -4.11 -24.15
C GLY A 163 -15.47 -5.20 -25.07
N LYS A 164 -16.22 -5.54 -26.12
CA LYS A 164 -15.83 -6.52 -27.16
C LYS A 164 -15.36 -7.88 -26.62
N GLY A 165 -15.90 -8.31 -25.47
CA GLY A 165 -15.50 -9.58 -24.81
C GLY A 165 -14.14 -9.50 -24.12
N HIS A 166 -13.61 -8.33 -23.84
CA HIS A 166 -12.40 -8.12 -23.07
C HIS A 166 -12.74 -7.85 -21.61
N TYR A 167 -12.08 -8.57 -20.72
CA TYR A 167 -12.23 -8.49 -19.28
C TYR A 167 -10.87 -8.20 -18.63
N MET A 168 -10.90 -7.52 -17.51
CA MET A 168 -9.71 -7.21 -16.73
C MET A 168 -10.03 -7.21 -15.23
N CYS A 169 -9.11 -7.69 -14.43
CA CYS A 169 -9.07 -7.44 -13.00
C CYS A 169 -7.65 -7.15 -12.56
N ARG A 170 -7.51 -6.45 -11.43
CA ARG A 170 -6.21 -6.08 -10.87
C ARG A 170 -6.19 -6.20 -9.35
N TYR A 171 -4.99 -6.40 -8.84
CA TYR A 171 -4.72 -6.51 -7.41
C TYR A 171 -3.40 -5.82 -7.08
N ALA A 172 -3.37 -5.05 -6.00
CA ALA A 172 -2.14 -4.53 -5.42
C ALA A 172 -1.65 -5.51 -4.35
N THR A 173 -0.45 -6.02 -4.51
CA THR A 173 0.12 -6.99 -3.59
C THR A 173 0.53 -6.31 -2.28
N TYR A 174 0.41 -6.99 -1.15
CA TYR A 174 0.82 -6.46 0.16
C TYR A 174 1.43 -7.50 1.09
N LYS A 175 1.36 -8.77 0.72
CA LYS A 175 1.96 -9.90 1.46
C LYS A 175 2.94 -10.61 0.56
N CYS A 176 4.08 -11.02 1.11
CA CYS A 176 5.05 -11.85 0.41
C CYS A 176 4.69 -13.33 0.47
N GLY A 177 5.25 -14.10 -0.47
CA GLY A 177 5.05 -15.53 -0.58
C GLY A 177 4.00 -15.93 -1.60
N VAL A 178 3.56 -17.18 -1.55
CA VAL A 178 2.56 -17.72 -2.48
C VAL A 178 1.17 -17.20 -2.14
N ILE A 179 0.51 -16.63 -3.13
CA ILE A 179 -0.85 -16.09 -3.03
C ILE A 179 -1.77 -16.83 -3.99
N ASN A 180 -2.90 -17.29 -3.47
CA ASN A 180 -3.94 -17.95 -4.26
C ASN A 180 -5.01 -16.93 -4.65
N TYR A 181 -5.58 -17.11 -5.85
CA TYR A 181 -6.70 -16.29 -6.31
C TYR A 181 -7.75 -17.09 -7.07
N LYS A 182 -8.94 -16.49 -7.17
CA LYS A 182 -10.05 -16.99 -8.00
C LYS A 182 -10.72 -15.81 -8.71
N ILE A 183 -11.00 -15.97 -10.00
CA ILE A 183 -11.73 -14.98 -10.81
C ILE A 183 -13.03 -15.62 -11.26
N GLU A 184 -14.16 -14.99 -10.95
CA GLU A 184 -15.49 -15.50 -11.22
C GLU A 184 -16.50 -14.40 -11.53
N ALA A 185 -17.50 -14.73 -12.37
CA ALA A 185 -18.67 -13.90 -12.62
C ALA A 185 -19.88 -14.78 -12.93
N ASP A 186 -21.07 -14.28 -12.59
CA ASP A 186 -22.35 -14.94 -12.94
C ASP A 186 -22.78 -14.53 -14.36
N ILE A 187 -22.00 -14.97 -15.34
CA ILE A 187 -22.23 -14.73 -16.78
C ILE A 187 -22.05 -16.06 -17.48
N LYS A 188 -23.08 -16.47 -18.26
CA LYS A 188 -23.02 -17.70 -19.04
C LYS A 188 -21.83 -17.70 -19.99
N GLY A 189 -20.97 -18.71 -19.86
CA GLY A 189 -19.74 -18.82 -20.67
C GLY A 189 -18.58 -17.94 -20.23
N PHE A 190 -18.67 -17.29 -19.05
CA PHE A 190 -17.53 -16.57 -18.47
C PHE A 190 -16.37 -17.53 -18.19
N PRO A 191 -15.14 -17.18 -18.58
CA PRO A 191 -13.96 -18.04 -18.35
C PRO A 191 -13.50 -17.93 -16.90
N GLN A 192 -14.19 -18.60 -16.00
CA GLN A 192 -13.78 -18.67 -14.60
C GLN A 192 -12.40 -19.29 -14.51
N GLN A 193 -11.53 -18.73 -13.68
CA GLN A 193 -10.17 -19.20 -13.51
C GLN A 193 -9.70 -19.05 -12.07
N SER A 194 -8.72 -19.86 -11.72
CA SER A 194 -8.00 -19.76 -10.44
C SER A 194 -6.54 -20.08 -10.69
N GLY A 195 -5.70 -19.66 -9.77
CA GLY A 195 -4.27 -19.91 -9.86
C GLY A 195 -3.55 -19.39 -8.63
N GLU A 196 -2.25 -19.32 -8.77
CA GLU A 196 -1.32 -18.86 -7.75
C GLU A 196 -0.33 -17.89 -8.38
N PHE A 197 0.34 -17.09 -7.56
CA PHE A 197 1.51 -16.30 -7.95
C PHE A 197 2.39 -16.10 -6.72
N TYR A 198 3.65 -15.75 -6.95
CA TYR A 198 4.60 -15.48 -5.89
C TYR A 198 4.81 -13.98 -5.75
N VAL A 199 4.79 -13.47 -4.52
CA VAL A 199 5.09 -12.06 -4.21
C VAL A 199 6.47 -11.99 -3.56
N ASP A 200 7.40 -11.31 -4.23
CA ASP A 200 8.73 -11.03 -3.74
C ASP A 200 8.76 -9.74 -2.89
N ASN A 201 9.76 -9.59 -2.03
CA ASN A 201 9.82 -8.54 -1.02
C ASN A 201 10.63 -7.31 -1.43
N VAL A 202 10.87 -7.08 -2.70
CA VAL A 202 11.65 -5.93 -3.17
C VAL A 202 10.86 -5.11 -4.18
N PHE A 203 10.52 -3.87 -3.84
CA PHE A 203 9.87 -2.93 -4.75
C PHE A 203 10.82 -1.81 -5.16
N PRO A 204 10.87 -1.39 -6.42
CA PRO A 204 10.11 -1.92 -7.56
C PRO A 204 10.71 -3.20 -8.15
N GLY A 205 11.86 -3.68 -7.67
CA GLY A 205 12.55 -4.85 -8.18
C GLY A 205 13.24 -4.61 -9.52
N LYS A 206 13.42 -5.67 -10.30
CA LYS A 206 13.98 -5.58 -11.66
C LYS A 206 12.89 -5.09 -12.61
N PHE A 207 13.27 -4.21 -13.53
CA PHE A 207 12.37 -3.71 -14.58
C PHE A 207 11.73 -4.85 -15.39
N HIS A 208 10.41 -4.77 -15.54
CA HIS A 208 9.62 -5.64 -16.40
C HIS A 208 8.96 -4.82 -17.52
N PRO A 209 8.80 -5.35 -18.75
CA PRO A 209 8.27 -4.59 -19.90
C PRO A 209 6.85 -4.02 -19.70
N THR A 210 6.08 -4.53 -18.74
CA THR A 210 4.74 -4.02 -18.40
C THR A 210 4.71 -3.06 -17.23
N ASP A 211 5.87 -2.76 -16.62
CA ASP A 211 5.97 -1.78 -15.55
C ASP A 211 5.51 -0.40 -16.00
N TYR A 212 5.02 0.38 -15.06
CA TYR A 212 4.84 1.79 -15.29
C TYR A 212 6.20 2.48 -15.31
N VAL A 213 6.50 3.19 -16.38
CA VAL A 213 7.69 4.04 -16.47
C VAL A 213 7.38 5.37 -15.78
N VAL A 214 8.20 5.75 -14.81
CA VAL A 214 8.06 7.00 -14.07
C VAL A 214 9.19 7.97 -14.39
N GLY A 215 8.94 9.26 -14.18
CA GLY A 215 9.89 10.32 -14.49
C GLY A 215 10.97 10.51 -13.40
N PRO A 216 11.82 11.53 -13.57
CA PRO A 216 13.01 11.74 -12.73
C PRO A 216 12.69 12.25 -11.33
N THR A 217 11.44 12.54 -11.03
CA THR A 217 10.96 13.09 -9.75
C THR A 217 10.10 12.10 -8.98
N TRP A 218 10.44 10.81 -9.06
CA TRP A 218 9.74 9.73 -8.39
C TRP A 218 10.68 8.93 -7.49
N TRP A 219 10.28 8.73 -6.24
CA TRP A 219 11.04 8.01 -5.23
C TRP A 219 10.19 6.94 -4.54
N SER A 220 10.84 5.94 -3.98
CA SER A 220 10.21 4.89 -3.20
C SER A 220 11.07 4.51 -2.00
N ASP A 221 10.59 3.57 -1.19
CA ASP A 221 11.29 3.07 -0.01
C ASP A 221 12.68 2.55 -0.34
N CYS A 222 13.63 2.79 0.57
CA CYS A 222 15.02 2.36 0.43
C CYS A 222 15.10 0.84 0.23
N THR A 223 15.84 0.42 -0.80
CA THR A 223 16.00 -1.00 -1.19
C THR A 223 17.17 -1.71 -0.51
N ASP A 224 17.94 -1.01 0.34
CA ASP A 224 19.00 -1.63 1.12
C ASP A 224 18.40 -2.58 2.16
N SER A 225 18.70 -3.86 2.03
CA SER A 225 18.20 -4.90 2.92
C SER A 225 18.63 -4.74 4.39
N ALA A 226 19.75 -4.03 4.64
CA ALA A 226 20.18 -3.68 6.00
C ALA A 226 19.21 -2.72 6.70
N LEU A 227 18.39 -2.01 5.93
CA LEU A 227 17.39 -1.06 6.41
C LEU A 227 15.96 -1.63 6.42
N TYR A 228 15.81 -2.93 6.23
CA TYR A 228 14.53 -3.62 6.41
C TYR A 228 14.28 -3.88 7.90
N SER A 229 13.02 -3.86 8.31
CA SER A 229 12.70 -4.24 9.70
C SER A 229 13.07 -5.70 9.97
N ALA A 230 13.73 -5.94 11.10
CA ALA A 230 14.21 -7.26 11.47
C ALA A 230 13.08 -8.31 11.59
N ARG A 231 11.89 -7.90 12.01
CA ARG A 231 10.77 -8.82 12.29
C ARG A 231 9.91 -9.13 11.07
N GLU A 232 9.53 -8.11 10.30
CA GLU A 232 8.55 -8.24 9.21
C GLU A 232 9.20 -8.05 7.84
N HIS A 233 10.51 -7.84 7.80
CA HIS A 233 11.28 -7.57 6.60
C HIS A 233 10.64 -6.47 5.73
N ARG A 234 10.16 -5.38 6.39
CA ARG A 234 9.55 -4.24 5.72
C ARG A 234 10.64 -3.36 5.12
N GLN A 235 10.55 -3.16 3.81
CA GLN A 235 11.51 -2.39 3.05
C GLN A 235 11.64 -0.96 3.59
N GLY A 236 12.86 -0.51 3.84
CA GLY A 236 13.16 0.84 4.31
C GLY A 236 12.65 1.20 5.71
N ALA A 237 12.05 0.25 6.47
CA ALA A 237 11.42 0.54 7.75
C ALA A 237 12.38 1.10 8.80
N GLU A 238 13.66 0.70 8.78
CA GLU A 238 14.66 1.20 9.72
C GLU A 238 15.04 2.67 9.44
N THR A 239 14.78 3.20 8.23
CA THR A 239 14.98 4.62 7.94
C THR A 239 14.07 5.53 8.77
N VAL A 240 12.92 5.01 9.20
CA VAL A 240 11.95 5.67 10.08
C VAL A 240 12.12 5.23 11.54
N ALA A 241 12.31 3.92 11.78
CA ALA A 241 12.33 3.35 13.13
C ALA A 241 13.42 3.96 14.03
N LYS A 242 14.58 4.27 13.46
CA LYS A 242 15.70 4.88 14.20
C LYS A 242 15.38 6.24 14.85
N TRP A 243 14.40 6.96 14.32
CA TRP A 243 14.00 8.29 14.81
C TRP A 243 12.89 8.26 15.85
N ARG A 244 12.32 7.10 16.13
CA ARG A 244 11.13 6.95 16.98
C ARG A 244 11.24 7.67 18.31
N ASN A 245 12.34 7.52 19.02
CA ASN A 245 12.52 8.13 20.34
C ASN A 245 12.50 9.67 20.25
N GLN A 246 13.22 10.23 19.30
CA GLN A 246 13.28 11.69 19.11
C GLN A 246 11.91 12.25 18.72
N VAL A 247 11.18 11.57 17.83
CA VAL A 247 9.82 11.95 17.44
C VAL A 247 8.89 11.92 18.65
N MET A 248 8.96 10.87 19.47
CA MET A 248 8.12 10.72 20.65
C MET A 248 8.44 11.80 21.72
N GLU A 249 9.69 12.17 21.87
CA GLU A 249 10.09 13.27 22.77
C GLU A 249 9.56 14.62 22.28
N ASP A 250 9.70 14.92 20.99
CA ASP A 250 9.16 16.14 20.40
C ASP A 250 7.64 16.20 20.54
N TRP A 251 6.97 15.10 20.26
CA TRP A 251 5.53 15.01 20.42
C TRP A 251 5.09 15.19 21.87
N GLY A 252 5.81 14.62 22.83
CA GLY A 252 5.58 14.85 24.26
C GLY A 252 5.66 16.33 24.62
N LYS A 253 6.64 17.05 24.09
CA LYS A 253 6.76 18.51 24.27
C LYS A 253 5.54 19.24 23.68
N ARG A 254 5.09 18.88 22.49
CA ARG A 254 3.90 19.49 21.86
C ARG A 254 2.62 19.20 22.66
N CYS A 255 2.44 18.00 23.19
CA CYS A 255 1.33 17.65 24.06
C CYS A 255 1.28 18.54 25.33
N SER A 256 2.43 19.04 25.83
CA SER A 256 2.44 19.96 26.95
C SER A 256 1.78 21.28 26.67
N TRP A 257 1.72 21.73 25.41
CA TRP A 257 1.03 22.96 25.00
C TRP A 257 -0.49 22.89 25.17
N LEU A 258 -1.05 21.67 25.21
CA LEU A 258 -2.48 21.44 25.40
C LEU A 258 -2.91 21.53 26.87
N ARG A 259 -2.00 21.75 27.79
CA ARG A 259 -2.26 21.82 29.25
C ARG A 259 -2.65 23.23 29.74
N GLN A 260 -2.73 24.19 28.84
CA GLN A 260 -3.09 25.57 29.16
C GLN A 260 -4.60 25.74 29.33
#